data_30314d964352d3673d4ce02e4fac4118
#
_entry.id   30314d964352d3673d4ce02e4fac4118
#
_cell.length_a   1.000
_cell.length_b   1.000
_cell.length_c   1.000
_cell.angle_alpha   90.00
_cell.angle_beta   90.00
_cell.angle_gamma   90.00
#
_symmetry.space_group_name_H-M   'P 1'
#
loop_
_entity.id
_entity.type
_entity.pdbx_description
1 polymer ?
#
loop_
_entity_poly.entity_id
_entity_poly.type
_entity_poly.pdbx_seq_one_letter_code
_entity_poly.pdbx_strand_id
1 'polypeptide(L)'
;MHRDIAGDIAARVKILPLFRRYLQEGYYPLYREVSSQFAQRLSAIVANVLETDVPAVMDVTPSTVRKMKKMLMILAESCPQTPNMSTLYRELETDRNAGVRMFEVLESAELVSTLLGTLEKPKLKRMGVAEKVYLGDTNLMYALVPRPEIGAVRETFFANQCHAAGYEVVTPSQGDFVVDGKWVFEVGGKGKTFKQIADMPDSFVVNDDVEVGRGNKIPLWTFGFLY
;
A
#
# COMPACT_ATOMS: atom_id res chain seq x y z
N MET A 1 -13.13 23.44 3.32
CA MET A 1 -11.65 23.39 3.09
C MET A 1 -11.26 22.38 2.02
N HIS A 2 -11.33 21.04 2.21
CA HIS A 2 -10.92 20.09 1.12
C HIS A 2 -11.69 20.30 -0.20
N ARG A 3 -12.99 20.67 -0.15
CA ARG A 3 -13.81 20.91 -1.33
C ARG A 3 -13.33 22.11 -2.15
N ASP A 4 -12.95 23.18 -1.50
CA ASP A 4 -12.55 24.42 -2.18
C ASP A 4 -11.19 24.21 -2.87
N ILE A 5 -10.24 23.60 -2.17
CA ILE A 5 -8.92 23.26 -2.71
C ILE A 5 -9.07 22.28 -3.90
N ALA A 6 -9.85 21.21 -3.74
CA ALA A 6 -10.09 20.25 -4.80
C ALA A 6 -10.76 20.90 -6.02
N GLY A 7 -11.73 21.81 -5.79
CA GLY A 7 -12.40 22.57 -6.85
C GLY A 7 -11.44 23.47 -7.63
N ASP A 8 -10.58 24.19 -6.92
CA ASP A 8 -9.58 25.09 -7.53
C ASP A 8 -8.55 24.32 -8.38
N ILE A 9 -8.12 23.14 -7.92
CA ILE A 9 -7.20 22.29 -8.69
C ILE A 9 -7.91 21.70 -9.91
N ALA A 10 -9.10 21.12 -9.74
CA ALA A 10 -9.87 20.51 -10.82
C ALA A 10 -10.27 21.51 -11.92
N ALA A 11 -10.44 22.78 -11.58
CA ALA A 11 -10.69 23.84 -12.55
C ALA A 11 -9.47 24.17 -13.44
N ARG A 12 -8.26 23.83 -12.99
CA ARG A 12 -7.01 24.15 -13.70
C ARG A 12 -6.41 22.98 -14.47
N VAL A 13 -6.64 21.76 -14.00
CA VAL A 13 -6.06 20.54 -14.57
C VAL A 13 -7.06 19.40 -14.64
N LYS A 14 -6.91 18.51 -15.62
CA LYS A 14 -7.68 17.26 -15.69
C LYS A 14 -7.11 16.26 -14.69
N ILE A 15 -7.50 16.39 -13.41
CA ILE A 15 -6.84 15.70 -12.30
C ILE A 15 -6.99 14.16 -12.37
N LEU A 16 -8.14 13.63 -12.76
CA LEU A 16 -8.36 12.18 -12.77
C LEU A 16 -7.43 11.42 -13.73
N PRO A 17 -7.23 11.86 -15.00
CA PRO A 17 -6.23 11.24 -15.87
C PRO A 17 -4.79 11.31 -15.30
N LEU A 18 -4.41 12.45 -14.70
CA LEU A 18 -3.11 12.62 -14.08
C LEU A 18 -2.95 11.69 -12.88
N PHE A 19 -3.96 11.58 -12.03
CA PHE A 19 -3.96 10.71 -10.88
C PHE A 19 -3.84 9.23 -11.27
N ARG A 20 -4.62 8.78 -12.27
CA ARG A 20 -4.50 7.40 -12.80
C ARG A 20 -3.10 7.09 -13.30
N ARG A 21 -2.48 8.05 -13.97
CA ARG A 21 -1.09 7.90 -14.41
C ARG A 21 -0.12 7.85 -13.23
N TYR A 22 -0.30 8.71 -12.24
CA TYR A 22 0.50 8.70 -11.00
C TYR A 22 0.45 7.34 -10.29
N LEU A 23 -0.74 6.74 -10.16
CA LEU A 23 -0.89 5.41 -9.55
C LEU A 23 -0.09 4.32 -10.27
N GLN A 24 0.10 4.45 -11.59
CA GLN A 24 0.82 3.47 -12.40
C GLN A 24 2.33 3.71 -12.48
N GLU A 25 2.77 4.96 -12.58
CA GLU A 25 4.17 5.28 -12.91
C GLU A 25 4.67 6.60 -12.28
N GLY A 26 3.93 7.25 -11.41
CA GLY A 26 4.24 8.62 -10.96
C GLY A 26 4.96 8.74 -9.62
N TYR A 27 5.05 7.68 -8.83
CA TYR A 27 5.63 7.72 -7.49
C TYR A 27 7.16 7.89 -7.53
N TYR A 28 7.85 7.22 -8.45
CA TYR A 28 9.30 7.32 -8.60
C TYR A 28 9.69 8.34 -9.67
N PRO A 29 10.68 9.24 -9.42
CA PRO A 29 11.17 10.19 -10.42
C PRO A 29 11.65 9.54 -11.73
N LEU A 30 12.05 8.28 -11.68
CA LEU A 30 12.48 7.45 -12.81
C LEU A 30 11.50 7.47 -14.00
N TYR A 31 10.18 7.65 -13.75
CA TYR A 31 9.19 7.66 -14.82
C TYR A 31 9.44 8.76 -15.86
N ARG A 32 10.10 9.86 -15.48
CA ARG A 32 10.45 10.96 -16.38
C ARG A 32 11.48 10.58 -17.44
N GLU A 33 12.32 9.60 -17.13
CA GLU A 33 13.43 9.16 -17.96
C GLU A 33 13.04 8.00 -18.89
N VAL A 34 12.17 7.11 -18.42
CA VAL A 34 11.89 5.81 -19.04
C VAL A 34 10.40 5.45 -19.14
N SER A 35 9.53 6.40 -19.39
CA SER A 35 8.07 6.24 -19.30
C SER A 35 7.51 4.98 -20.00
N SER A 36 7.98 4.64 -21.21
CA SER A 36 7.52 3.45 -21.95
C SER A 36 8.01 2.10 -21.38
N GLN A 37 9.01 2.11 -20.51
CA GLN A 37 9.63 0.92 -19.93
C GLN A 37 9.60 0.96 -18.39
N PHE A 38 8.83 1.86 -17.81
CA PHE A 38 8.85 2.14 -16.39
C PHE A 38 8.65 0.87 -15.53
N ALA A 39 7.59 0.10 -15.78
CA ALA A 39 7.30 -1.12 -15.03
C ALA A 39 8.44 -2.15 -15.11
N GLN A 40 9.03 -2.34 -16.29
CA GLN A 40 10.17 -3.25 -16.49
C GLN A 40 11.41 -2.77 -15.73
N ARG A 41 11.68 -1.46 -15.77
CA ARG A 41 12.82 -0.87 -15.04
C ARG A 41 12.62 -0.97 -13.53
N LEU A 42 11.42 -0.70 -13.04
CA LEU A 42 11.12 -0.82 -11.62
C LEU A 42 11.25 -2.28 -11.14
N SER A 43 10.73 -3.24 -11.92
CA SER A 43 10.93 -4.67 -11.62
C SER A 43 12.41 -5.07 -11.59
N ALA A 44 13.21 -4.52 -12.50
CA ALA A 44 14.66 -4.77 -12.52
C ALA A 44 15.36 -4.16 -11.29
N ILE A 45 14.94 -2.96 -10.85
CA ILE A 45 15.46 -2.34 -9.62
C ILE A 45 15.12 -3.21 -8.41
N VAL A 46 13.87 -3.67 -8.28
CA VAL A 46 13.45 -4.60 -7.21
C VAL A 46 14.30 -5.87 -7.20
N ALA A 47 14.52 -6.45 -8.39
CA ALA A 47 15.39 -7.62 -8.51
C ALA A 47 16.81 -7.33 -8.04
N ASN A 48 17.38 -6.18 -8.42
CA ASN A 48 18.72 -5.76 -8.01
C ASN A 48 18.84 -5.53 -6.50
N VAL A 49 17.84 -4.88 -5.88
CA VAL A 49 17.79 -4.70 -4.42
C VAL A 49 17.90 -6.06 -3.73
N LEU A 50 17.12 -7.05 -4.15
CA LEU A 50 17.12 -8.38 -3.53
C LEU A 50 18.37 -9.21 -3.85
N GLU A 51 18.97 -9.06 -5.04
CA GLU A 51 20.12 -9.85 -5.49
C GLU A 51 21.47 -9.27 -5.12
N THR A 52 21.53 -7.95 -4.94
CA THR A 52 22.80 -7.23 -4.76
C THR A 52 22.83 -6.45 -3.45
N ASP A 53 21.84 -5.58 -3.20
CA ASP A 53 21.90 -4.67 -2.06
C ASP A 53 21.64 -5.41 -0.74
N VAL A 54 20.67 -6.31 -0.69
CA VAL A 54 20.38 -7.12 0.50
C VAL A 54 21.57 -8.02 0.86
N PRO A 55 22.19 -8.80 -0.05
CA PRO A 55 23.38 -9.58 0.26
C PRO A 55 24.62 -8.76 0.65
N ALA A 56 24.70 -7.50 0.22
CA ALA A 56 25.80 -6.62 0.59
C ALA A 56 25.77 -6.18 2.08
N VAL A 57 24.57 -6.17 2.69
CA VAL A 57 24.37 -5.71 4.08
C VAL A 57 23.94 -6.81 5.04
N MET A 58 23.56 -7.97 4.52
CA MET A 58 23.07 -9.12 5.29
C MET A 58 23.67 -10.42 4.78
N ASP A 59 24.00 -11.32 5.69
CA ASP A 59 24.47 -12.67 5.34
C ASP A 59 23.27 -13.52 4.89
N VAL A 60 22.99 -13.49 3.58
CA VAL A 60 21.91 -14.26 2.95
C VAL A 60 22.44 -15.11 1.80
N THR A 61 21.95 -16.35 1.73
CA THR A 61 22.34 -17.26 0.63
C THR A 61 21.56 -16.95 -0.64
N PRO A 62 22.07 -17.36 -1.83
CA PRO A 62 21.31 -17.25 -3.08
C PRO A 62 19.95 -17.98 -3.03
N SER A 63 19.85 -19.05 -2.22
CA SER A 63 18.57 -19.75 -1.99
C SER A 63 17.58 -18.87 -1.23
N THR A 64 18.05 -18.15 -0.21
CA THR A 64 17.22 -17.20 0.56
C THR A 64 16.73 -16.07 -0.33
N VAL A 65 17.58 -15.51 -1.19
CA VAL A 65 17.20 -14.47 -2.16
C VAL A 65 16.07 -14.97 -3.09
N ARG A 66 16.18 -16.19 -3.62
CA ARG A 66 15.12 -16.79 -4.45
C ARG A 66 13.79 -16.92 -3.68
N LYS A 67 13.84 -17.33 -2.40
CA LYS A 67 12.65 -17.43 -1.53
C LYS A 67 12.04 -16.06 -1.24
N MET A 68 12.85 -15.03 -1.00
CA MET A 68 12.38 -13.64 -0.84
C MET A 68 11.66 -13.13 -2.10
N LYS A 69 12.21 -13.38 -3.29
CA LYS A 69 11.54 -13.02 -4.55
C LYS A 69 10.19 -13.74 -4.69
N LYS A 70 10.14 -15.04 -4.41
CA LYS A 70 8.89 -15.82 -4.44
C LYS A 70 7.89 -15.27 -3.41
N MET A 71 8.35 -14.95 -2.20
CA MET A 71 7.51 -14.33 -1.16
C MET A 71 6.91 -13.01 -1.65
N LEU A 72 7.73 -12.12 -2.21
CA LEU A 72 7.27 -10.84 -2.73
C LEU A 72 6.20 -11.00 -3.82
N MET A 73 6.39 -11.95 -4.74
CA MET A 73 5.41 -12.22 -5.80
C MET A 73 4.08 -12.75 -5.25
N ILE A 74 4.11 -13.70 -4.30
CA ILE A 74 2.90 -14.21 -3.64
C ILE A 74 2.16 -13.09 -2.92
N LEU A 75 2.89 -12.23 -2.20
CA LEU A 75 2.31 -11.07 -1.55
C LEU A 75 1.72 -10.08 -2.56
N ALA A 76 2.45 -9.77 -3.64
CA ALA A 76 1.99 -8.85 -4.67
C ALA A 76 0.67 -9.28 -5.34
N GLU A 77 0.50 -10.57 -5.59
CA GLU A 77 -0.71 -11.13 -6.20
C GLU A 77 -1.90 -11.15 -5.23
N SER A 78 -1.64 -11.11 -3.93
CA SER A 78 -2.66 -11.31 -2.89
C SER A 78 -2.97 -10.05 -2.07
N CYS A 79 -2.15 -9.00 -2.13
CA CYS A 79 -2.37 -7.75 -1.37
C CYS A 79 -3.57 -6.95 -1.89
N PRO A 80 -4.30 -6.21 -1.00
CA PRO A 80 -4.16 -6.19 0.44
C PRO A 80 -4.93 -7.34 1.10
N GLN A 81 -4.26 -8.11 1.93
CA GLN A 81 -4.93 -9.16 2.71
C GLN A 81 -4.16 -9.46 4.01
N THR A 82 -4.85 -10.18 4.90
CA THR A 82 -4.20 -10.83 6.04
C THR A 82 -3.57 -12.13 5.55
N PRO A 83 -2.24 -12.20 5.36
CA PRO A 83 -1.63 -13.40 4.83
C PRO A 83 -1.67 -14.52 5.86
N ASN A 84 -1.97 -15.75 5.43
CA ASN A 84 -1.72 -16.92 6.24
C ASN A 84 -0.23 -17.22 6.22
N MET A 85 0.52 -16.66 7.18
CA MET A 85 1.97 -16.77 7.23
C MET A 85 2.46 -18.22 7.30
N SER A 86 1.72 -19.11 7.97
CA SER A 86 2.08 -20.53 8.04
C SER A 86 1.97 -21.21 6.68
N THR A 87 0.95 -20.88 5.89
CA THR A 87 0.80 -21.36 4.51
C THR A 87 1.91 -20.79 3.62
N LEU A 88 2.19 -19.49 3.73
CA LEU A 88 3.25 -18.82 2.98
C LEU A 88 4.62 -19.47 3.24
N TYR A 89 4.97 -19.71 4.51
CA TYR A 89 6.25 -20.35 4.84
C TYR A 89 6.34 -21.78 4.32
N ARG A 90 5.25 -22.54 4.34
CA ARG A 90 5.19 -23.89 3.76
C ARG A 90 5.39 -23.86 2.24
N GLU A 91 4.77 -22.92 1.53
CA GLU A 91 4.94 -22.77 0.08
C GLU A 91 6.37 -22.34 -0.31
N LEU A 92 7.06 -21.66 0.61
CA LEU A 92 8.45 -21.27 0.44
C LEU A 92 9.44 -22.35 0.92
N GLU A 93 8.92 -23.47 1.44
CA GLU A 93 9.76 -24.55 2.02
C GLU A 93 10.77 -23.99 3.04
N THR A 94 10.26 -23.16 3.96
CA THR A 94 11.09 -22.48 4.97
C THR A 94 10.48 -22.62 6.36
N ASP A 95 11.32 -22.57 7.39
CA ASP A 95 10.84 -22.49 8.77
C ASP A 95 10.32 -21.08 9.10
N ARG A 96 9.60 -20.98 10.23
CA ARG A 96 9.00 -19.73 10.68
C ARG A 96 10.04 -18.63 10.89
N ASN A 97 11.17 -18.95 11.51
CA ASN A 97 12.16 -17.92 11.88
C ASN A 97 12.84 -17.34 10.63
N ALA A 98 13.19 -18.20 9.67
CA ALA A 98 13.72 -17.75 8.39
C ALA A 98 12.67 -16.96 7.59
N GLY A 99 11.41 -17.41 7.60
CA GLY A 99 10.29 -16.70 6.96
C GLY A 99 10.05 -15.30 7.53
N VAL A 100 10.06 -15.15 8.86
CA VAL A 100 9.95 -13.84 9.53
C VAL A 100 11.09 -12.93 9.10
N ARG A 101 12.35 -13.40 9.16
CA ARG A 101 13.50 -12.59 8.73
C ARG A 101 13.41 -12.15 7.26
N MET A 102 12.99 -13.04 6.37
CA MET A 102 12.79 -12.66 4.96
C MET A 102 11.72 -11.58 4.80
N PHE A 103 10.64 -11.67 5.57
CA PHE A 103 9.57 -10.67 5.55
C PHE A 103 10.07 -9.32 6.08
N GLU A 104 10.78 -9.31 7.20
CA GLU A 104 11.40 -8.10 7.77
C GLU A 104 12.37 -7.43 6.78
N VAL A 105 13.09 -8.21 5.97
CA VAL A 105 13.96 -7.67 4.92
C VAL A 105 13.13 -6.97 3.84
N LEU A 106 12.04 -7.59 3.38
CA LEU A 106 11.15 -6.98 2.37
C LEU A 106 10.50 -5.69 2.90
N GLU A 107 10.15 -5.65 4.18
CA GLU A 107 9.60 -4.47 4.85
C GLU A 107 10.66 -3.38 5.00
N SER A 108 11.87 -3.72 5.44
CA SER A 108 12.99 -2.77 5.56
C SER A 108 13.45 -2.21 4.21
N ALA A 109 13.25 -2.96 3.13
CA ALA A 109 13.50 -2.50 1.76
C ALA A 109 12.31 -1.72 1.16
N GLU A 110 11.27 -1.43 1.95
CA GLU A 110 10.05 -0.73 1.55
C GLU A 110 9.30 -1.40 0.38
N LEU A 111 9.55 -2.69 0.14
CA LEU A 111 8.84 -3.45 -0.89
C LEU A 111 7.45 -3.90 -0.42
N VAL A 112 7.29 -4.08 0.87
CA VAL A 112 6.01 -4.36 1.53
C VAL A 112 5.83 -3.43 2.72
N SER A 113 4.57 -3.20 3.09
CA SER A 113 4.18 -2.42 4.27
C SER A 113 3.13 -3.20 5.05
N THR A 114 3.22 -3.18 6.37
CA THR A 114 2.28 -3.88 7.25
C THR A 114 1.44 -2.90 8.05
N LEU A 115 0.15 -3.17 8.13
CA LEU A 115 -0.74 -2.47 9.05
C LEU A 115 -1.13 -3.41 10.19
N LEU A 116 -1.01 -2.87 11.39
CA LEU A 116 -1.49 -3.54 12.60
C LEU A 116 -2.98 -3.25 12.79
N GLY A 117 -3.69 -4.16 13.44
CA GLY A 117 -5.07 -3.89 13.85
C GLY A 117 -5.15 -2.90 15.01
N THR A 118 -6.31 -2.26 15.15
CA THR A 118 -6.65 -1.45 16.33
C THR A 118 -6.59 -2.31 17.56
N LEU A 119 -5.76 -1.94 18.52
CA LEU A 119 -5.27 -2.83 19.55
C LEU A 119 -6.01 -2.68 20.87
N GLU A 120 -6.52 -3.79 21.37
CA GLU A 120 -6.67 -3.99 22.81
C GLU A 120 -5.37 -4.46 23.51
N LYS A 121 -4.34 -4.97 22.79
CA LYS A 121 -3.09 -5.50 23.37
C LYS A 121 -1.84 -5.26 22.49
N PRO A 122 -1.14 -4.11 22.65
CA PRO A 122 0.00 -3.74 21.81
C PRO A 122 1.22 -4.68 21.87
N LYS A 123 1.48 -5.32 23.00
CA LYS A 123 2.74 -6.06 23.21
C LYS A 123 2.80 -7.45 22.59
N LEU A 124 1.66 -8.12 22.41
CA LEU A 124 1.61 -9.48 21.86
C LEU A 124 1.56 -9.51 20.32
N LYS A 125 1.06 -8.44 19.69
CA LYS A 125 0.92 -8.37 18.22
C LYS A 125 2.20 -8.01 17.48
N ARG A 126 3.16 -7.32 18.10
CA ARG A 126 4.50 -7.07 17.51
C ARG A 126 5.32 -8.31 17.20
N MET A 127 4.90 -9.47 17.69
CA MET A 127 5.63 -10.73 17.53
C MET A 127 5.09 -11.65 16.42
N GLY A 128 4.42 -11.11 15.39
CA GLY A 128 4.29 -11.91 14.19
C GLY A 128 2.94 -12.07 13.49
N VAL A 129 2.01 -11.15 13.62
CA VAL A 129 0.82 -11.17 12.74
C VAL A 129 0.53 -9.74 12.25
N ALA A 130 0.99 -9.42 11.06
CA ALA A 130 0.45 -8.31 10.30
C ALA A 130 -1.05 -8.57 10.09
N GLU A 131 -1.92 -7.63 10.42
CA GLU A 131 -3.35 -7.81 10.13
C GLU A 131 -3.64 -7.62 8.65
N LYS A 132 -2.97 -6.67 8.01
CA LYS A 132 -2.97 -6.53 6.55
C LYS A 132 -1.55 -6.25 6.04
N VAL A 133 -1.22 -6.82 4.90
CA VAL A 133 0.01 -6.54 4.16
C VAL A 133 -0.35 -5.83 2.88
N TYR A 134 0.40 -4.79 2.56
CA TYR A 134 0.34 -4.01 1.32
C TYR A 134 1.69 -4.07 0.61
N LEU A 135 1.74 -3.83 -0.67
CA LEU A 135 3.01 -3.44 -1.31
C LEU A 135 3.39 -2.02 -0.88
N GLY A 136 4.67 -1.68 -0.95
CA GLY A 136 5.19 -0.39 -0.52
C GLY A 136 4.51 0.80 -1.21
N ASP A 137 4.15 0.63 -2.49
CA ASP A 137 3.41 1.62 -3.27
C ASP A 137 2.66 1.00 -4.46
N THR A 138 1.84 1.82 -5.13
CA THR A 138 1.03 1.37 -6.27
C THR A 138 1.86 1.10 -7.53
N ASN A 139 2.98 1.80 -7.74
CA ASN A 139 3.83 1.57 -8.91
C ASN A 139 4.49 0.18 -8.84
N LEU A 140 4.87 -0.28 -7.61
CA LEU A 140 5.31 -1.66 -7.39
C LEU A 140 4.20 -2.66 -7.76
N MET A 141 2.93 -2.37 -7.42
CA MET A 141 1.82 -3.23 -7.82
C MET A 141 1.76 -3.38 -9.34
N TYR A 142 1.79 -2.27 -10.09
CA TYR A 142 1.74 -2.30 -11.57
C TYR A 142 3.02 -2.87 -12.20
N ALA A 143 4.15 -2.82 -11.52
CA ALA A 143 5.41 -3.40 -12.00
C ALA A 143 5.48 -4.92 -11.78
N LEU A 144 4.88 -5.43 -10.71
CA LEU A 144 4.96 -6.84 -10.32
C LEU A 144 3.72 -7.65 -10.75
N VAL A 145 2.55 -7.00 -10.85
CA VAL A 145 1.29 -7.64 -11.20
C VAL A 145 0.73 -7.05 -12.48
N PRO A 146 0.52 -7.84 -13.55
CA PRO A 146 0.08 -7.32 -14.84
C PRO A 146 -1.27 -6.57 -14.79
N ARG A 147 -2.17 -6.97 -13.89
CA ARG A 147 -3.50 -6.39 -13.70
C ARG A 147 -3.86 -6.40 -12.22
N PRO A 148 -3.34 -5.43 -11.44
CA PRO A 148 -3.69 -5.36 -10.03
C PRO A 148 -5.18 -5.04 -9.86
N GLU A 149 -5.77 -5.58 -8.79
CA GLU A 149 -7.16 -5.30 -8.45
C GLU A 149 -7.29 -3.83 -8.03
N ILE A 150 -8.28 -3.12 -8.59
CA ILE A 150 -8.39 -1.67 -8.44
C ILE A 150 -8.72 -1.23 -7.01
N GLY A 151 -9.43 -2.05 -6.23
CA GLY A 151 -9.66 -1.80 -4.80
C GLY A 151 -8.35 -1.85 -4.03
N ALA A 152 -7.51 -2.86 -4.33
CA ALA A 152 -6.18 -3.00 -3.78
C ALA A 152 -5.28 -1.79 -4.08
N VAL A 153 -5.31 -1.29 -5.32
CA VAL A 153 -4.57 -0.07 -5.71
C VAL A 153 -5.01 1.13 -4.88
N ARG A 154 -6.33 1.31 -4.67
CA ARG A 154 -6.87 2.42 -3.89
C ARG A 154 -6.44 2.37 -2.42
N GLU A 155 -6.57 1.21 -1.80
CA GLU A 155 -6.17 1.02 -0.41
C GLU A 155 -4.66 1.20 -0.23
N THR A 156 -3.85 0.62 -1.12
CA THR A 156 -2.38 0.77 -1.09
C THR A 156 -1.97 2.23 -1.23
N PHE A 157 -2.57 2.97 -2.16
CA PHE A 157 -2.29 4.39 -2.32
C PHE A 157 -2.62 5.16 -1.03
N PHE A 158 -3.83 4.97 -0.47
CA PHE A 158 -4.25 5.65 0.74
C PHE A 158 -3.30 5.38 1.91
N ALA A 159 -3.02 4.10 2.19
CA ALA A 159 -2.14 3.70 3.28
C ALA A 159 -0.73 4.27 3.11
N ASN A 160 -0.15 4.16 1.90
CA ASN A 160 1.17 4.68 1.57
C ASN A 160 1.25 6.20 1.76
N GLN A 161 0.28 6.98 1.25
CA GLN A 161 0.31 8.44 1.38
C GLN A 161 0.15 8.91 2.82
N CYS A 162 -0.71 8.28 3.61
CA CYS A 162 -0.83 8.57 5.04
C CYS A 162 0.46 8.24 5.79
N HIS A 163 1.08 7.09 5.51
CA HIS A 163 2.34 6.69 6.12
C HIS A 163 3.49 7.65 5.75
N ALA A 164 3.62 8.01 4.47
CA ALA A 164 4.63 8.95 3.99
C ALA A 164 4.48 10.35 4.62
N ALA A 165 3.25 10.75 4.95
CA ALA A 165 2.97 11.99 5.68
C ALA A 165 3.21 11.89 7.21
N GLY A 166 3.65 10.73 7.70
CA GLY A 166 3.97 10.50 9.11
C GLY A 166 2.78 10.18 10.01
N TYR A 167 1.61 9.85 9.44
CA TYR A 167 0.45 9.44 10.21
C TYR A 167 0.53 7.98 10.63
N GLU A 168 0.04 7.68 11.83
CA GLU A 168 -0.19 6.30 12.27
C GLU A 168 -1.44 5.74 11.57
N VAL A 169 -1.28 4.62 10.85
CA VAL A 169 -2.38 3.97 10.12
C VAL A 169 -2.55 2.54 10.64
N VAL A 170 -3.77 2.20 11.05
CA VAL A 170 -4.10 0.87 11.54
C VAL A 170 -5.38 0.34 10.90
N THR A 171 -5.56 -0.98 10.92
CA THR A 171 -6.77 -1.65 10.42
C THR A 171 -7.82 -1.72 11.55
N PRO A 172 -9.02 -1.13 11.39
CA PRO A 172 -10.11 -1.21 12.36
C PRO A 172 -10.91 -2.51 12.23
N SER A 173 -11.80 -2.75 13.21
CA SER A 173 -12.82 -3.79 13.11
C SER A 173 -13.94 -3.44 12.12
N GLN A 174 -14.16 -2.16 11.83
CA GLN A 174 -15.14 -1.65 10.85
C GLN A 174 -14.49 -0.51 10.04
N GLY A 175 -14.71 -0.50 8.73
CA GLY A 175 -14.04 0.39 7.81
C GLY A 175 -12.72 -0.20 7.30
N ASP A 176 -11.98 0.56 6.48
CA ASP A 176 -10.72 0.10 5.91
C ASP A 176 -9.51 0.55 6.73
N PHE A 177 -9.54 1.79 7.28
CA PHE A 177 -8.42 2.38 8.02
C PHE A 177 -8.87 3.25 9.19
N VAL A 178 -8.03 3.29 10.23
CA VAL A 178 -8.04 4.35 11.26
C VAL A 178 -6.71 5.07 11.20
N VAL A 179 -6.76 6.40 11.16
CA VAL A 179 -5.59 7.28 11.11
C VAL A 179 -5.50 8.05 12.43
N ASP A 180 -4.32 8.02 13.06
CA ASP A 180 -4.01 8.63 14.36
C ASP A 180 -5.00 8.26 15.47
N GLY A 181 -5.51 7.04 15.44
CA GLY A 181 -6.48 6.54 16.43
C GLY A 181 -7.81 7.29 16.48
N LYS A 182 -8.08 8.17 15.52
CA LYS A 182 -9.22 9.09 15.54
C LYS A 182 -10.09 9.01 14.29
N TRP A 183 -9.52 9.16 13.12
CA TRP A 183 -10.29 9.30 11.88
C TRP A 183 -10.47 7.94 11.20
N VAL A 184 -11.73 7.60 10.95
CA VAL A 184 -12.10 6.34 10.30
C VAL A 184 -12.32 6.58 8.81
N PHE A 185 -11.70 5.78 7.97
CA PHE A 185 -11.80 5.90 6.52
C PHE A 185 -12.30 4.60 5.89
N GLU A 186 -13.18 4.78 4.91
CA GLU A 186 -13.67 3.74 4.01
C GLU A 186 -13.29 4.12 2.59
N VAL A 187 -12.41 3.35 1.96
CA VAL A 187 -11.82 3.66 0.64
C VAL A 187 -12.53 2.89 -0.46
N GLY A 188 -12.82 3.53 -1.59
CA GLY A 188 -13.43 2.83 -2.70
C GLY A 188 -13.67 3.67 -3.93
N GLY A 189 -14.40 3.10 -4.89
CA GLY A 189 -14.76 3.80 -6.12
C GLY A 189 -15.86 4.85 -5.90
N LYS A 190 -16.25 5.53 -6.98
CA LYS A 190 -17.26 6.61 -6.98
C LYS A 190 -18.57 6.27 -6.27
N GLY A 191 -18.99 4.99 -6.30
CA GLY A 191 -20.22 4.51 -5.67
C GLY A 191 -20.10 4.10 -4.20
N LYS A 192 -18.90 4.18 -3.59
CA LYS A 192 -18.72 3.81 -2.19
C LYS A 192 -19.55 4.71 -1.27
N THR A 193 -20.15 4.12 -0.24
CA THR A 193 -21.06 4.80 0.70
C THR A 193 -20.64 4.59 2.14
N PHE A 194 -21.25 5.32 3.07
CA PHE A 194 -21.01 5.21 4.51
C PHE A 194 -21.54 3.93 5.17
N LYS A 195 -22.12 2.98 4.42
CA LYS A 195 -22.87 1.85 4.99
C LYS A 195 -22.10 1.08 6.09
N GLN A 196 -20.79 0.94 5.96
CA GLN A 196 -19.95 0.19 6.91
C GLN A 196 -19.52 1.04 8.13
N ILE A 197 -19.51 2.37 7.99
CA ILE A 197 -18.99 3.30 8.99
C ILE A 197 -20.05 4.37 9.40
N ALA A 198 -21.33 4.10 9.13
CA ALA A 198 -22.40 5.11 9.31
C ALA A 198 -22.53 5.61 10.76
N ASP A 199 -22.32 4.74 11.73
CA ASP A 199 -22.48 5.01 13.15
C ASP A 199 -21.16 5.41 13.85
N MET A 200 -20.06 5.56 13.06
CA MET A 200 -18.76 5.91 13.62
C MET A 200 -18.55 7.43 13.58
N PRO A 201 -18.18 8.05 14.72
CA PRO A 201 -17.79 9.45 14.73
C PRO A 201 -16.51 9.65 13.91
N ASP A 202 -16.29 10.87 13.43
CA ASP A 202 -15.11 11.25 12.64
C ASP A 202 -14.82 10.31 11.47
N SER A 203 -15.89 9.83 10.80
CA SER A 203 -15.79 8.88 9.68
C SER A 203 -15.89 9.57 8.32
N PHE A 204 -15.13 9.06 7.35
CA PHE A 204 -15.00 9.63 6.01
C PHE A 204 -15.03 8.51 4.96
N VAL A 205 -15.66 8.79 3.82
CA VAL A 205 -15.56 7.94 2.63
C VAL A 205 -14.59 8.57 1.65
N VAL A 206 -13.57 7.82 1.26
CA VAL A 206 -12.56 8.24 0.29
C VAL A 206 -12.92 7.64 -1.06
N ASN A 207 -13.36 8.50 -1.98
CA ASN A 207 -13.85 8.07 -3.29
C ASN A 207 -12.81 8.31 -4.39
N ASP A 208 -12.49 7.24 -5.13
CA ASP A 208 -11.81 7.36 -6.42
C ASP A 208 -12.81 7.74 -7.53
N ASP A 209 -12.26 8.24 -8.67
CA ASP A 209 -13.04 8.73 -9.82
C ASP A 209 -13.99 9.91 -9.48
N VAL A 210 -13.64 10.70 -8.49
CA VAL A 210 -14.33 11.91 -8.06
C VAL A 210 -13.35 13.10 -8.05
N GLU A 211 -13.67 14.17 -8.76
CA GLU A 211 -12.81 15.36 -8.79
C GLU A 211 -12.99 16.23 -7.53
N VAL A 212 -14.23 16.40 -7.07
CA VAL A 212 -14.56 17.26 -5.93
C VAL A 212 -15.45 16.51 -4.95
N GLY A 213 -15.05 16.45 -3.70
CA GLY A 213 -15.80 15.81 -2.63
C GLY A 213 -16.93 16.69 -2.07
N ARG A 214 -17.80 16.08 -1.23
CA ARG A 214 -18.89 16.78 -0.55
C ARG A 214 -19.10 16.22 0.86
N GLY A 215 -19.12 17.09 1.86
CA GLY A 215 -19.25 16.70 3.27
C GLY A 215 -18.07 15.79 3.67
N ASN A 216 -18.37 14.64 4.23
CA ASN A 216 -17.37 13.66 4.64
C ASN A 216 -16.94 12.71 3.51
N LYS A 217 -17.26 13.03 2.24
CA LYS A 217 -16.72 12.34 1.06
C LYS A 217 -15.53 13.12 0.51
N ILE A 218 -14.36 12.50 0.51
CA ILE A 218 -13.08 13.12 0.13
C ILE A 218 -12.57 12.41 -1.13
N PRO A 219 -12.14 13.14 -2.18
CA PRO A 219 -11.53 12.52 -3.35
C PRO A 219 -10.21 11.82 -2.99
N LEU A 220 -10.00 10.58 -3.46
CA LEU A 220 -8.81 9.80 -3.15
C LEU A 220 -7.51 10.54 -3.58
N TRP A 221 -7.51 11.17 -4.73
CA TRP A 221 -6.34 11.88 -5.27
C TRP A 221 -5.82 12.99 -4.35
N THR A 222 -6.68 13.57 -3.47
CA THR A 222 -6.27 14.65 -2.55
C THR A 222 -5.30 14.18 -1.49
N PHE A 223 -5.24 12.89 -1.20
CA PHE A 223 -4.28 12.30 -0.26
C PHE A 223 -2.84 12.34 -0.79
N GLY A 224 -2.63 12.49 -2.09
CA GLY A 224 -1.31 12.73 -2.69
C GLY A 224 -0.69 14.09 -2.37
N PHE A 225 -1.37 14.93 -1.57
CA PHE A 225 -0.91 16.27 -1.16
C PHE A 225 -0.81 16.40 0.37
N LEU A 226 -0.64 15.30 1.09
CA LEU A 226 -0.53 15.33 2.56
C LEU A 226 0.83 15.80 3.05
N TYR A 227 1.86 15.81 2.21
CA TYR A 227 3.24 16.21 2.53
C TYR A 227 3.84 17.13 1.46
#